data_913f053e25d084fa8b313d298d7663b4
#
_entry.id   913f053e25d084fa8b313d298d7663b4
#
_cell.length_a   1.000
_cell.length_b   1.000
_cell.length_c   1.000
_cell.angle_alpha   90.00
_cell.angle_beta   90.00
_cell.angle_gamma   90.00
#
_symmetry.space_group_name_H-M   'P 1'
#
loop_
_entity.id
_entity.type
_entity.pdbx_description
1 polymer ?
#
loop_
_entity_poly.entity_id
_entity_poly.type
_entity_poly.pdbx_seq_one_letter_code
_entity_poly.pdbx_strand_id
1 'polypeptide(L)'
;MKIAVIGAGWAGLACAVETARAGHRVTVFEAARQAGGRARRIDASHGGAALDNGQHILIGAYRDTLALMRSVSVDPDTALLRQPLSLRFADGGGLALPRLQPPFDLLAGIAMARGWTWRDKGSLLRTALRWRLDGFRCAPEATVATLCAGLTPRVMQELIEPLCVSALNTAVTQSSGEVFLRVLHDALFGERGGADLLVPRCDLGALFPDAALRWLAVRGATVRLGRRVASILRTDEGWQVDNEPFDRVVIAGAPWDAARLLRSAGVAADAWLAAADALRFEAIATLYADGASALAAPMVALRSGPGAPAQFAFDRGQLAGPHGLLALVVSASDQPREVLARQVLAQAAAQLGQTRLRIVQTVVEKRATFACTPGLARPAMQIAPGLAACGDYLDGPYPATLEGAVRSGLDAAQWIGPCG
;
A
#
# COMPACT_ATOMS: atom_id res chain seq x y z
N MET A 1 5.31 -26.07 17.44
CA MET A 1 3.91 -26.20 16.97
C MET A 1 3.86 -26.28 15.45
N LYS A 2 2.78 -26.81 14.88
CA LYS A 2 2.50 -26.86 13.45
C LYS A 2 1.49 -25.74 13.11
N ILE A 3 1.89 -24.77 12.31
CA ILE A 3 1.12 -23.56 12.03
C ILE A 3 0.72 -23.52 10.57
N ALA A 4 -0.57 -23.26 10.29
CA ALA A 4 -1.06 -22.98 8.95
C ALA A 4 -1.20 -21.46 8.74
N VAL A 5 -0.64 -20.95 7.65
CA VAL A 5 -0.84 -19.59 7.16
C VAL A 5 -1.58 -19.66 5.83
N ILE A 6 -2.79 -19.11 5.75
CA ILE A 6 -3.66 -19.18 4.58
C ILE A 6 -3.63 -17.85 3.83
N GLY A 7 -2.81 -17.76 2.80
CA GLY A 7 -2.51 -16.59 2.00
C GLY A 7 -1.02 -16.25 2.01
N ALA A 8 -0.43 -16.07 0.82
CA ALA A 8 0.97 -15.67 0.65
C ALA A 8 1.10 -14.22 0.14
N GLY A 9 0.21 -13.33 0.58
CA GLY A 9 0.40 -11.89 0.48
C GLY A 9 1.48 -11.40 1.45
N TRP A 10 1.77 -10.10 1.45
CA TRP A 10 2.80 -9.52 2.32
C TRP A 10 2.55 -9.80 3.81
N ALA A 11 1.29 -9.71 4.27
CA ALA A 11 0.94 -10.03 5.66
C ALA A 11 1.20 -11.51 6.00
N GLY A 12 0.75 -12.43 5.14
CA GLY A 12 0.93 -13.87 5.35
C GLY A 12 2.39 -14.30 5.29
N LEU A 13 3.17 -13.74 4.36
CA LEU A 13 4.61 -14.00 4.28
C LEU A 13 5.37 -13.40 5.49
N ALA A 14 4.98 -12.21 5.98
CA ALA A 14 5.54 -11.63 7.21
C ALA A 14 5.28 -12.56 8.41
N CYS A 15 4.03 -12.99 8.58
CA CYS A 15 3.66 -13.96 9.63
C CYS A 15 4.46 -15.26 9.49
N ALA A 16 4.53 -15.84 8.28
CA ALA A 16 5.21 -17.10 8.05
C ALA A 16 6.71 -17.02 8.34
N VAL A 17 7.39 -15.94 7.92
CA VAL A 17 8.81 -15.70 8.14
C VAL A 17 9.12 -15.62 9.65
N GLU A 18 8.36 -14.78 10.39
CA GLU A 18 8.60 -14.62 11.83
C GLU A 18 8.24 -15.89 12.63
N THR A 19 7.16 -16.56 12.26
CA THR A 19 6.75 -17.83 12.88
C THR A 19 7.81 -18.93 12.65
N ALA A 20 8.36 -19.03 11.43
CA ALA A 20 9.44 -19.96 11.13
C ALA A 20 10.75 -19.59 11.85
N ARG A 21 11.03 -18.25 12.01
CA ARG A 21 12.18 -17.77 12.81
C ARG A 21 12.05 -18.15 14.28
N ALA A 22 10.83 -18.15 14.82
CA ALA A 22 10.55 -18.61 16.18
C ALA A 22 10.64 -20.14 16.36
N GLY A 23 11.00 -20.91 15.32
CA GLY A 23 11.22 -22.36 15.38
C GLY A 23 9.97 -23.21 15.15
N HIS A 24 8.86 -22.64 14.71
CA HIS A 24 7.65 -23.40 14.41
C HIS A 24 7.70 -24.04 13.02
N ARG A 25 6.96 -25.15 12.85
CA ARG A 25 6.73 -25.77 11.53
C ARG A 25 5.61 -25.03 10.81
N VAL A 26 5.94 -24.33 9.75
CA VAL A 26 5.00 -23.49 9.01
C VAL A 26 4.60 -24.15 7.70
N THR A 27 3.30 -24.15 7.41
CA THR A 27 2.74 -24.45 6.08
C THR A 27 1.98 -23.25 5.58
N VAL A 28 2.40 -22.70 4.42
CA VAL A 28 1.72 -21.58 3.74
C VAL A 28 0.89 -22.13 2.60
N PHE A 29 -0.38 -21.74 2.53
CA PHE A 29 -1.31 -22.05 1.44
C PHE A 29 -1.60 -20.77 0.65
N GLU A 30 -1.47 -20.81 -0.68
CA GLU A 30 -1.78 -19.68 -1.55
C GLU A 30 -2.62 -20.17 -2.73
N ALA A 31 -3.78 -19.52 -2.95
CA ALA A 31 -4.69 -19.87 -4.02
C ALA A 31 -4.14 -19.54 -5.42
N ALA A 32 -3.34 -18.48 -5.52
CA ALA A 32 -2.68 -18.11 -6.76
C ALA A 32 -1.41 -18.93 -7.02
N ARG A 33 -0.96 -18.94 -8.27
CA ARG A 33 0.32 -19.56 -8.65
C ARG A 33 1.53 -18.71 -8.27
N GLN A 34 1.31 -17.45 -7.85
CA GLN A 34 2.32 -16.48 -7.46
C GLN A 34 2.00 -15.94 -6.08
N ALA A 35 3.05 -15.70 -5.29
CA ALA A 35 2.93 -14.99 -4.02
C ALA A 35 2.92 -13.47 -4.20
N GLY A 36 2.62 -12.73 -3.12
CA GLY A 36 2.63 -11.27 -3.08
C GLY A 36 1.26 -10.64 -2.94
N GLY A 37 0.18 -11.40 -3.14
CA GLY A 37 -1.20 -10.89 -3.01
C GLY A 37 -1.50 -9.78 -4.01
N ARG A 38 -1.91 -8.59 -3.55
CA ARG A 38 -2.17 -7.42 -4.39
C ARG A 38 -0.88 -6.74 -4.87
N ALA A 39 0.17 -6.74 -4.05
CA ALA A 39 1.48 -6.18 -4.41
C ALA A 39 2.40 -7.30 -4.96
N ARG A 40 2.22 -7.62 -6.23
CA ARG A 40 2.94 -8.69 -6.95
C ARG A 40 3.25 -8.27 -8.39
N ARG A 41 4.18 -8.95 -9.01
CA ARG A 41 4.27 -8.93 -10.48
C ARG A 41 3.09 -9.68 -11.10
N ILE A 42 2.82 -9.42 -12.36
CA ILE A 42 1.79 -10.12 -13.14
C ILE A 42 2.42 -10.95 -14.26
N ASP A 43 1.64 -11.88 -14.85
CA ASP A 43 2.09 -12.70 -15.98
C ASP A 43 2.07 -11.90 -17.30
N ALA A 44 2.60 -10.67 -17.25
CA ALA A 44 2.78 -9.79 -18.40
C ALA A 44 4.16 -9.16 -18.32
N SER A 45 4.79 -9.01 -19.48
CA SER A 45 6.10 -8.38 -19.60
C SER A 45 6.13 -7.42 -20.78
N HIS A 46 7.02 -6.42 -20.71
CA HIS A 46 7.30 -5.54 -21.83
C HIS A 46 8.81 -5.28 -21.88
N GLY A 47 9.42 -5.38 -23.07
CA GLY A 47 10.87 -5.22 -23.22
C GLY A 47 11.70 -6.18 -22.36
N GLY A 48 11.18 -7.39 -22.09
CA GLY A 48 11.85 -8.41 -21.25
C GLY A 48 11.72 -8.20 -19.73
N ALA A 49 11.12 -7.10 -19.27
CA ALA A 49 10.89 -6.84 -17.86
C ALA A 49 9.45 -7.22 -17.45
N ALA A 50 9.30 -7.81 -16.27
CA ALA A 50 7.98 -8.08 -15.71
C ALA A 50 7.24 -6.78 -15.39
N LEU A 51 5.92 -6.80 -15.57
CA LEU A 51 5.02 -5.74 -15.13
C LEU A 51 4.41 -6.09 -13.76
N ASP A 52 3.97 -5.07 -13.05
CA ASP A 52 3.37 -5.23 -11.73
C ASP A 52 1.84 -5.09 -11.76
N ASN A 53 1.17 -5.65 -10.76
CA ASN A 53 -0.28 -5.50 -10.58
C ASN A 53 -0.71 -4.05 -10.33
N GLY A 54 0.24 -3.18 -10.04
CA GLY A 54 0.10 -1.75 -9.85
C GLY A 54 1.42 -1.13 -9.44
N GLN A 55 1.61 0.14 -9.70
CA GLN A 55 2.81 0.85 -9.24
C GLN A 55 2.67 1.14 -7.75
N HIS A 56 3.59 0.64 -6.95
CA HIS A 56 3.64 0.88 -5.51
C HIS A 56 4.77 1.85 -5.16
N ILE A 57 4.54 2.64 -4.13
CA ILE A 57 5.54 3.48 -3.47
C ILE A 57 5.50 3.11 -1.99
N LEU A 58 6.67 2.94 -1.39
CA LEU A 58 6.84 2.89 0.04
C LEU A 58 7.31 4.26 0.53
N ILE A 59 7.23 4.49 1.83
CA ILE A 59 7.82 5.70 2.44
C ILE A 59 8.83 5.30 3.51
N GLY A 60 9.73 6.22 3.85
CA GLY A 60 10.76 5.98 4.85
C GLY A 60 10.24 5.60 6.23
N ALA A 61 8.98 5.97 6.54
CA ALA A 61 8.29 5.58 7.76
C ALA A 61 7.85 4.10 7.81
N TYR A 62 7.94 3.33 6.71
CA TYR A 62 7.59 1.91 6.66
C TYR A 62 8.70 1.03 7.24
N ARG A 63 8.94 1.16 8.55
CA ARG A 63 10.10 0.55 9.23
C ARG A 63 10.04 -0.96 9.28
N ASP A 64 8.88 -1.51 9.63
CA ASP A 64 8.70 -2.95 9.77
C ASP A 64 8.81 -3.65 8.41
N THR A 65 8.28 -3.03 7.36
CA THR A 65 8.43 -3.51 5.99
C THR A 65 9.90 -3.53 5.56
N LEU A 66 10.65 -2.44 5.79
CA LEU A 66 12.06 -2.35 5.44
C LEU A 66 12.93 -3.31 6.27
N ALA A 67 12.62 -3.49 7.55
CA ALA A 67 13.29 -4.45 8.42
C ALA A 67 13.03 -5.90 7.98
N LEU A 68 11.78 -6.22 7.62
CA LEU A 68 11.40 -7.52 7.12
C LEU A 68 12.10 -7.85 5.80
N MET A 69 12.20 -6.90 4.86
CA MET A 69 12.97 -7.07 3.61
C MET A 69 14.42 -7.46 3.91
N ARG A 70 15.10 -6.73 4.79
CA ARG A 70 16.48 -7.05 5.19
C ARG A 70 16.60 -8.45 5.81
N SER A 71 15.60 -8.86 6.58
CA SER A 71 15.59 -10.15 7.28
C SER A 71 15.54 -11.37 6.35
N VAL A 72 15.06 -11.18 5.12
CA VAL A 72 15.04 -12.19 4.05
C VAL A 72 16.09 -11.93 2.97
N SER A 73 17.12 -11.13 3.30
CA SER A 73 18.26 -10.81 2.42
C SER A 73 17.91 -9.96 1.20
N VAL A 74 16.91 -9.10 1.30
CA VAL A 74 16.67 -8.02 0.35
C VAL A 74 17.20 -6.72 0.96
N ASP A 75 18.17 -6.10 0.29
CA ASP A 75 18.67 -4.79 0.69
C ASP A 75 17.77 -3.67 0.15
N PRO A 76 17.04 -2.94 1.03
CA PRO A 76 16.13 -1.87 0.58
C PRO A 76 16.85 -0.72 -0.13
N ASP A 77 18.14 -0.47 0.20
CA ASP A 77 18.86 0.66 -0.38
C ASP A 77 19.26 0.41 -1.84
N THR A 78 19.36 -0.88 -2.22
CA THR A 78 19.57 -1.31 -3.63
C THR A 78 18.25 -1.51 -4.37
N ALA A 79 17.26 -2.12 -3.71
CA ALA A 79 15.98 -2.49 -4.32
C ALA A 79 15.03 -1.29 -4.52
N LEU A 80 15.24 -0.19 -3.78
CA LEU A 80 14.39 1.00 -3.79
C LEU A 80 15.19 2.24 -4.13
N LEU A 81 14.65 3.10 -4.98
CA LEU A 81 15.14 4.46 -5.17
C LEU A 81 14.59 5.33 -4.04
N ARG A 82 15.46 5.77 -3.13
CA ARG A 82 15.10 6.70 -2.08
C ARG A 82 15.26 8.15 -2.54
N GLN A 83 14.19 8.92 -2.46
CA GLN A 83 14.20 10.36 -2.78
C GLN A 83 13.33 11.14 -1.79
N PRO A 84 13.67 12.40 -1.47
CA PRO A 84 12.81 13.24 -0.64
C PRO A 84 11.41 13.37 -1.23
N LEU A 85 10.40 13.57 -0.37
CA LEU A 85 9.03 13.82 -0.82
C LEU A 85 9.01 14.94 -1.86
N SER A 86 8.53 14.64 -3.05
CA SER A 86 8.39 15.59 -4.14
C SER A 86 7.04 15.40 -4.83
N LEU A 87 6.21 16.42 -4.75
CA LEU A 87 4.98 16.59 -5.51
C LEU A 87 5.18 17.74 -6.50
N ARG A 88 6.20 17.59 -7.37
CA ARG A 88 6.44 18.53 -8.46
C ARG A 88 5.70 18.08 -9.71
N PHE A 89 4.99 19.04 -10.31
CA PHE A 89 4.32 18.88 -11.59
C PHE A 89 5.29 19.14 -12.74
N ALA A 90 4.90 18.73 -13.93
CA ALA A 90 5.74 18.89 -15.13
C ALA A 90 6.06 20.36 -15.47
N ASP A 91 5.19 21.31 -15.09
CA ASP A 91 5.40 22.75 -15.21
C ASP A 91 6.39 23.33 -14.18
N GLY A 92 6.96 22.47 -13.31
CA GLY A 92 7.88 22.85 -12.25
C GLY A 92 7.21 23.43 -10.99
N GLY A 93 5.88 23.56 -10.99
CA GLY A 93 5.10 23.97 -9.81
C GLY A 93 5.03 22.87 -8.74
N GLY A 94 4.46 23.23 -7.58
CA GLY A 94 4.25 22.31 -6.46
C GLY A 94 5.35 22.34 -5.41
N LEU A 95 5.33 21.36 -4.50
CA LEU A 95 6.17 21.27 -3.31
C LEU A 95 7.18 20.12 -3.45
N ALA A 96 8.42 20.35 -3.00
CA ALA A 96 9.41 19.31 -2.76
C ALA A 96 10.18 19.62 -1.49
N LEU A 97 10.43 18.60 -0.67
CA LEU A 97 11.19 18.75 0.55
C LEU A 97 12.71 18.69 0.26
N PRO A 98 13.50 19.62 0.77
CA PRO A 98 14.96 19.49 0.74
C PRO A 98 15.44 18.47 1.77
N ARG A 99 16.68 17.98 1.62
CA ARG A 99 17.31 17.03 2.56
C ARG A 99 17.77 17.74 3.84
N LEU A 100 16.82 18.21 4.63
CA LEU A 100 17.05 18.80 5.95
C LEU A 100 16.46 17.89 7.05
N GLN A 101 16.73 18.25 8.32
CA GLN A 101 16.08 17.55 9.43
C GLN A 101 14.65 18.09 9.65
N PRO A 102 13.67 17.22 9.99
CA PRO A 102 12.36 17.68 10.43
C PRO A 102 12.47 18.61 11.66
N PRO A 103 11.68 19.68 11.74
CA PRO A 103 10.67 20.14 10.78
C PRO A 103 11.19 21.13 9.73
N PHE A 104 12.52 21.36 9.65
CA PHE A 104 13.13 22.35 8.76
C PHE A 104 12.99 21.99 7.29
N ASP A 105 12.94 20.71 6.94
CA ASP A 105 12.65 20.22 5.60
C ASP A 105 11.27 20.65 5.12
N LEU A 106 10.24 20.50 5.96
CA LEU A 106 8.87 20.94 5.66
C LEU A 106 8.80 22.47 5.53
N LEU A 107 9.38 23.22 6.48
CA LEU A 107 9.38 24.68 6.46
C LEU A 107 10.07 25.22 5.21
N ALA A 108 11.25 24.70 4.89
CA ALA A 108 11.98 25.07 3.68
C ALA A 108 11.24 24.65 2.40
N GLY A 109 10.63 23.44 2.38
CA GLY A 109 9.80 22.98 1.27
C GLY A 109 8.63 23.92 1.00
N ILE A 110 7.92 24.35 2.03
CA ILE A 110 6.82 25.32 1.92
C ILE A 110 7.35 26.69 1.43
N ALA A 111 8.45 27.17 2.01
CA ALA A 111 9.05 28.45 1.58
C ALA A 111 9.44 28.44 0.10
N MET A 112 10.00 27.32 -0.39
CA MET A 112 10.47 27.12 -1.78
C MET A 112 9.40 26.59 -2.73
N ALA A 113 8.17 26.35 -2.27
CA ALA A 113 7.09 25.84 -3.12
C ALA A 113 6.85 26.80 -4.30
N ARG A 114 6.96 26.27 -5.53
CA ARG A 114 6.86 27.04 -6.75
C ARG A 114 5.40 27.20 -7.19
N GLY A 115 5.06 28.39 -7.67
CA GLY A 115 3.70 28.72 -8.09
C GLY A 115 2.74 29.04 -6.94
N TRP A 116 3.20 28.94 -5.66
CA TRP A 116 2.39 29.24 -4.48
C TRP A 116 2.56 30.68 -4.03
N THR A 117 1.44 31.34 -3.78
CA THR A 117 1.40 32.68 -3.20
C THR A 117 1.73 32.63 -1.70
N TRP A 118 2.02 33.79 -1.11
CA TRP A 118 2.20 33.90 0.35
C TRP A 118 0.95 33.49 1.13
N ARG A 119 -0.24 33.70 0.54
CA ARG A 119 -1.52 33.26 1.11
C ARG A 119 -1.59 31.72 1.15
N ASP A 120 -1.16 31.05 0.08
CA ASP A 120 -1.11 29.57 0.02
C ASP A 120 -0.17 29.02 1.10
N LYS A 121 1.08 29.53 1.16
CA LYS A 121 2.09 29.14 2.14
C LYS A 121 1.63 29.40 3.57
N GLY A 122 1.07 30.60 3.84
CA GLY A 122 0.53 30.97 5.14
C GLY A 122 -0.67 30.12 5.57
N SER A 123 -1.53 29.71 4.63
CA SER A 123 -2.65 28.80 4.94
C SER A 123 -2.16 27.44 5.40
N LEU A 124 -1.14 26.88 4.72
CA LEU A 124 -0.57 25.58 5.10
C LEU A 124 0.17 25.66 6.44
N LEU A 125 1.00 26.69 6.65
CA LEU A 125 1.73 26.85 7.92
C LEU A 125 0.78 26.97 9.11
N ARG A 126 -0.29 27.76 8.99
CA ARG A 126 -1.32 27.94 10.03
C ARG A 126 -2.02 26.62 10.32
N THR A 127 -2.41 25.88 9.28
CA THR A 127 -3.09 24.61 9.42
C THR A 127 -2.15 23.54 10.04
N ALA A 128 -0.92 23.44 9.59
CA ALA A 128 0.07 22.52 10.15
C ALA A 128 0.39 22.84 11.63
N LEU A 129 0.49 24.12 11.99
CA LEU A 129 0.66 24.54 13.38
C LEU A 129 -0.55 24.12 14.24
N ARG A 130 -1.77 24.32 13.74
CA ARG A 130 -2.99 23.87 14.42
C ARG A 130 -2.97 22.36 14.64
N TRP A 131 -2.70 21.55 13.60
CA TRP A 131 -2.59 20.09 13.75
C TRP A 131 -1.56 19.68 14.80
N ARG A 132 -0.42 20.39 14.85
CA ARG A 132 0.61 20.14 15.87
C ARG A 132 0.13 20.50 17.28
N LEU A 133 -0.56 21.62 17.46
CA LEU A 133 -1.12 22.04 18.76
C LEU A 133 -2.21 21.08 19.24
N ASP A 134 -3.02 20.55 18.31
CA ASP A 134 -4.05 19.55 18.58
C ASP A 134 -3.47 18.12 18.74
N GLY A 135 -2.11 17.97 18.74
CA GLY A 135 -1.44 16.69 18.88
C GLY A 135 -1.73 15.71 17.74
N PHE A 136 -1.99 16.22 16.52
CA PHE A 136 -2.41 15.42 15.35
C PHE A 136 -3.67 14.58 15.62
N ARG A 137 -4.61 15.12 16.37
CA ARG A 137 -5.90 14.52 16.68
C ARG A 137 -7.04 15.35 16.07
N CYS A 138 -8.12 14.69 15.75
CA CYS A 138 -9.36 15.32 15.31
C CYS A 138 -10.56 14.52 15.82
N ALA A 139 -11.77 15.06 15.60
CA ALA A 139 -12.99 14.31 15.88
C ALA A 139 -13.05 13.04 15.03
N PRO A 140 -13.54 11.91 15.57
CA PRO A 140 -13.58 10.63 14.84
C PRO A 140 -14.35 10.69 13.51
N GLU A 141 -15.33 11.60 13.42
CA GLU A 141 -16.17 11.80 12.23
C GLU A 141 -15.56 12.76 11.21
N ALA A 142 -14.41 13.39 11.55
CA ALA A 142 -13.80 14.37 10.68
C ALA A 142 -13.27 13.73 9.39
N THR A 143 -13.62 14.33 8.26
CA THR A 143 -13.02 14.00 6.97
C THR A 143 -11.77 14.84 6.72
N VAL A 144 -10.91 14.42 5.78
CA VAL A 144 -9.76 15.22 5.33
C VAL A 144 -10.23 16.59 4.80
N ALA A 145 -11.35 16.64 4.08
CA ALA A 145 -11.90 17.91 3.59
C ALA A 145 -12.25 18.87 4.74
N THR A 146 -12.92 18.38 5.80
CA THR A 146 -13.27 19.22 6.96
C THR A 146 -12.04 19.62 7.76
N LEU A 147 -11.07 18.72 7.91
CA LEU A 147 -9.79 18.97 8.58
C LEU A 147 -8.99 20.06 7.87
N CYS A 148 -9.08 20.15 6.56
CA CYS A 148 -8.32 21.03 5.69
C CYS A 148 -9.10 22.27 5.22
N ALA A 149 -10.30 22.55 5.78
CA ALA A 149 -11.16 23.65 5.35
C ALA A 149 -10.51 25.05 5.38
N GLY A 150 -9.44 25.23 6.15
CA GLY A 150 -8.66 26.49 6.23
C GLY A 150 -7.60 26.66 5.14
N LEU A 151 -7.39 25.67 4.29
CA LEU A 151 -6.41 25.72 3.21
C LEU A 151 -6.98 26.41 1.96
N THR A 152 -6.09 27.01 1.18
CA THR A 152 -6.50 27.55 -0.13
C THR A 152 -6.80 26.42 -1.13
N PRO A 153 -7.63 26.67 -2.15
CA PRO A 153 -7.91 25.67 -3.19
C PRO A 153 -6.65 25.13 -3.86
N ARG A 154 -5.62 25.98 -4.06
CA ARG A 154 -4.35 25.55 -4.64
C ARG A 154 -3.62 24.53 -3.77
N VAL A 155 -3.51 24.78 -2.47
CA VAL A 155 -2.87 23.84 -1.53
C VAL A 155 -3.66 22.54 -1.45
N MET A 156 -4.99 22.61 -1.48
CA MET A 156 -5.82 21.41 -1.55
C MET A 156 -5.49 20.59 -2.79
N GLN A 157 -5.53 21.17 -3.98
CA GLN A 157 -5.35 20.47 -5.26
C GLN A 157 -3.90 20.00 -5.50
N GLU A 158 -2.90 20.78 -5.06
CA GLU A 158 -1.49 20.49 -5.37
C GLU A 158 -0.77 19.71 -4.27
N LEU A 159 -1.34 19.60 -3.08
CA LEU A 159 -0.71 18.88 -1.97
C LEU A 159 -1.65 17.88 -1.29
N ILE A 160 -2.79 18.35 -0.74
CA ILE A 160 -3.62 17.51 0.13
C ILE A 160 -4.33 16.40 -0.65
N GLU A 161 -4.98 16.74 -1.76
CA GLU A 161 -5.67 15.73 -2.58
C GLU A 161 -4.72 14.65 -3.12
N PRO A 162 -3.57 15.00 -3.74
CA PRO A 162 -2.61 13.99 -4.18
C PRO A 162 -2.06 13.13 -3.04
N LEU A 163 -1.74 13.71 -1.88
CA LEU A 163 -1.28 12.96 -0.71
C LEU A 163 -2.35 12.04 -0.15
N CYS A 164 -3.58 12.56 0.01
CA CYS A 164 -4.69 11.79 0.54
C CYS A 164 -5.03 10.60 -0.35
N VAL A 165 -5.16 10.83 -1.66
CA VAL A 165 -5.47 9.77 -2.62
C VAL A 165 -4.32 8.77 -2.72
N SER A 166 -3.06 9.21 -2.66
CA SER A 166 -1.91 8.29 -2.68
C SER A 166 -1.80 7.43 -1.44
N ALA A 167 -2.13 8.00 -0.26
CA ALA A 167 -2.00 7.30 1.01
C ALA A 167 -3.21 6.42 1.35
N LEU A 168 -4.42 6.88 1.01
CA LEU A 168 -5.68 6.28 1.44
C LEU A 168 -6.55 5.74 0.28
N ASN A 169 -6.18 6.04 -0.96
CA ASN A 169 -6.96 5.71 -2.17
C ASN A 169 -8.47 6.05 -2.04
N THR A 170 -8.77 7.11 -1.32
CA THR A 170 -10.14 7.55 -1.01
C THR A 170 -10.18 9.06 -1.17
N ALA A 171 -11.27 9.59 -1.72
CA ALA A 171 -11.45 11.04 -1.93
C ALA A 171 -11.40 11.80 -0.60
N VAL A 172 -10.86 13.03 -0.59
CA VAL A 172 -10.71 13.87 0.62
C VAL A 172 -12.02 14.11 1.36
N THR A 173 -13.16 14.11 0.65
CA THR A 173 -14.50 14.28 1.22
C THR A 173 -15.00 13.04 1.99
N GLN A 174 -14.38 11.89 1.79
CA GLN A 174 -14.76 10.61 2.40
C GLN A 174 -13.65 10.03 3.27
N SER A 175 -12.41 10.48 3.09
CA SER A 175 -11.25 9.95 3.81
C SER A 175 -11.25 10.36 5.28
N SER A 176 -10.86 9.45 6.17
CA SER A 176 -10.69 9.69 7.60
C SER A 176 -9.61 10.73 7.87
N GLY A 177 -9.98 11.80 8.56
CA GLY A 177 -9.04 12.83 9.03
C GLY A 177 -8.04 12.27 10.03
N GLU A 178 -8.45 11.37 10.91
CA GLU A 178 -7.59 10.73 11.91
C GLU A 178 -6.47 9.91 11.26
N VAL A 179 -6.82 9.06 10.29
CA VAL A 179 -5.82 8.24 9.56
C VAL A 179 -4.88 9.13 8.77
N PHE A 180 -5.40 10.16 8.11
CA PHE A 180 -4.59 11.11 7.35
C PHE A 180 -3.59 11.86 8.24
N LEU A 181 -4.04 12.37 9.41
CA LEU A 181 -3.15 13.04 10.38
C LEU A 181 -2.06 12.12 10.90
N ARG A 182 -2.36 10.83 11.14
CA ARG A 182 -1.36 9.84 11.54
C ARG A 182 -0.30 9.64 10.46
N VAL A 183 -0.72 9.48 9.20
CA VAL A 183 0.22 9.36 8.08
C VAL A 183 1.12 10.59 7.98
N LEU A 184 0.57 11.80 8.10
CA LEU A 184 1.33 13.04 8.07
C LEU A 184 2.30 13.14 9.27
N HIS A 185 1.83 12.79 10.48
CA HIS A 185 2.66 12.80 11.68
C HIS A 185 3.88 11.88 11.50
N ASP A 186 3.66 10.63 11.14
CA ASP A 186 4.72 9.63 11.07
C ASP A 186 5.70 9.89 9.93
N ALA A 187 5.20 10.42 8.80
CA ALA A 187 6.03 10.78 7.66
C ALA A 187 6.84 12.07 7.90
N LEU A 188 6.21 13.14 8.41
CA LEU A 188 6.80 14.49 8.43
C LEU A 188 7.38 14.89 9.78
N PHE A 189 6.94 14.28 10.89
CA PHE A 189 7.35 14.63 12.25
C PHE A 189 7.97 13.46 13.01
N GLY A 190 8.05 12.30 12.37
CA GLY A 190 8.77 11.14 12.88
C GLY A 190 10.29 11.26 12.72
N GLU A 191 10.95 10.20 12.30
CA GLU A 191 12.39 10.18 12.09
C GLU A 191 12.78 10.86 10.76
N ARG A 192 14.07 11.27 10.69
CA ARG A 192 14.67 11.80 9.46
C ARG A 192 14.47 10.83 8.29
N GLY A 193 13.98 11.36 7.17
CA GLY A 193 13.69 10.57 5.97
C GLY A 193 12.40 9.77 6.06
N GLY A 194 11.54 9.96 7.07
CA GLY A 194 10.24 9.32 7.18
C GLY A 194 9.33 9.62 5.98
N ALA A 195 9.40 10.84 5.46
CA ALA A 195 8.66 11.27 4.28
C ALA A 195 9.33 10.89 2.95
N ASP A 196 10.56 10.33 2.95
CA ASP A 196 11.20 9.94 1.71
C ASP A 196 10.33 8.95 0.94
N LEU A 197 10.18 9.19 -0.35
CA LEU A 197 9.56 8.25 -1.27
C LEU A 197 10.55 7.16 -1.63
N LEU A 198 10.12 5.91 -1.53
CA LEU A 198 10.89 4.72 -1.82
C LEU A 198 10.24 4.01 -3.01
N VAL A 199 10.79 4.25 -4.20
CA VAL A 199 10.22 3.74 -5.46
C VAL A 199 10.94 2.46 -5.87
N PRO A 200 10.23 1.33 -6.10
CA PRO A 200 10.85 0.06 -6.49
C PRO A 200 11.68 0.14 -7.78
N ARG A 201 12.90 -0.40 -7.73
CA ARG A 201 13.82 -0.60 -8.86
C ARG A 201 13.76 -2.01 -9.44
N CYS A 202 12.96 -2.87 -8.86
CA CYS A 202 12.68 -4.22 -9.34
C CYS A 202 11.15 -4.44 -9.38
N ASP A 203 10.71 -5.56 -9.92
CA ASP A 203 9.31 -5.94 -9.82
C ASP A 203 8.91 -6.28 -8.37
N LEU A 204 7.61 -6.17 -8.06
CA LEU A 204 7.10 -6.36 -6.72
C LEU A 204 7.26 -7.81 -6.19
N GLY A 205 7.41 -8.79 -7.06
CA GLY A 205 7.74 -10.16 -6.67
C GLY A 205 9.17 -10.25 -6.13
N ALA A 206 10.13 -9.64 -6.84
CA ALA A 206 11.53 -9.60 -6.43
C ALA A 206 11.76 -8.72 -5.19
N LEU A 207 10.90 -7.73 -4.95
CA LEU A 207 11.05 -6.78 -3.84
C LEU A 207 10.95 -7.44 -2.47
N PHE A 208 10.10 -8.47 -2.29
CA PHE A 208 9.98 -9.20 -1.02
C PHE A 208 9.46 -10.64 -1.20
N PRO A 209 8.32 -10.89 -1.89
CA PRO A 209 7.68 -12.21 -1.88
C PRO A 209 8.59 -13.37 -2.29
N ASP A 210 9.37 -13.22 -3.37
CA ASP A 210 10.25 -14.29 -3.85
C ASP A 210 11.39 -14.59 -2.87
N ALA A 211 11.93 -13.54 -2.24
CA ALA A 211 12.98 -13.69 -1.23
C ALA A 211 12.42 -14.38 0.03
N ALA A 212 11.22 -14.01 0.47
CA ALA A 212 10.54 -14.66 1.59
C ALA A 212 10.27 -16.14 1.31
N LEU A 213 9.83 -16.50 0.09
CA LEU A 213 9.63 -17.89 -0.29
C LEU A 213 10.93 -18.69 -0.26
N ARG A 214 12.03 -18.16 -0.80
CA ARG A 214 13.36 -18.81 -0.74
C ARG A 214 13.84 -18.98 0.70
N TRP A 215 13.67 -17.93 1.51
CA TRP A 215 14.06 -17.93 2.93
C TRP A 215 13.29 -18.99 3.72
N LEU A 216 11.97 -19.13 3.49
CA LEU A 216 11.10 -20.13 4.10
C LEU A 216 11.50 -21.55 3.67
N ALA A 217 11.77 -21.77 2.38
CA ALA A 217 12.18 -23.07 1.85
C ALA A 217 13.49 -23.58 2.49
N VAL A 218 14.50 -22.71 2.63
CA VAL A 218 15.77 -23.05 3.30
C VAL A 218 15.56 -23.47 4.75
N ARG A 219 14.50 -22.99 5.41
CA ARG A 219 14.16 -23.34 6.80
C ARG A 219 13.15 -24.47 6.95
N GLY A 220 12.87 -25.19 5.87
CA GLY A 220 12.01 -26.36 5.88
C GLY A 220 10.51 -26.04 6.00
N ALA A 221 10.11 -24.79 5.80
CA ALA A 221 8.70 -24.44 5.72
C ALA A 221 8.10 -24.98 4.40
N THR A 222 6.86 -25.45 4.46
CA THR A 222 6.13 -25.93 3.29
C THR A 222 5.33 -24.77 2.66
N VAL A 223 5.52 -24.51 1.37
CA VAL A 223 4.74 -23.51 0.64
C VAL A 223 3.98 -24.19 -0.50
N ARG A 224 2.67 -24.00 -0.55
CA ARG A 224 1.77 -24.62 -1.53
C ARG A 224 1.06 -23.54 -2.35
N LEU A 225 1.70 -23.13 -3.44
CA LEU A 225 1.11 -22.22 -4.42
C LEU A 225 0.08 -22.94 -5.29
N GLY A 226 -0.94 -22.23 -5.78
CA GLY A 226 -2.03 -22.79 -6.56
C GLY A 226 -2.99 -23.65 -5.73
N ARG A 227 -2.89 -23.62 -4.40
CA ARG A 227 -3.70 -24.39 -3.46
C ARG A 227 -4.66 -23.49 -2.69
N ARG A 228 -5.90 -23.41 -3.16
CA ARG A 228 -6.98 -22.75 -2.42
C ARG A 228 -7.47 -23.63 -1.30
N VAL A 229 -7.44 -23.15 -0.06
CA VAL A 229 -8.06 -23.81 1.09
C VAL A 229 -9.57 -23.75 0.96
N ALA A 230 -10.22 -24.91 1.03
CA ALA A 230 -11.67 -25.03 0.93
C ALA A 230 -12.34 -24.82 2.30
N SER A 231 -11.78 -25.41 3.36
CA SER A 231 -12.39 -25.39 4.70
C SER A 231 -11.35 -25.33 5.80
N ILE A 232 -11.75 -24.76 6.93
CA ILE A 232 -11.10 -24.88 8.23
C ILE A 232 -12.13 -25.38 9.22
N LEU A 233 -11.74 -26.28 10.12
CA LEU A 233 -12.61 -26.84 11.14
C LEU A 233 -11.90 -26.86 12.49
N ARG A 234 -12.60 -26.53 13.55
CA ARG A 234 -12.09 -26.68 14.93
C ARG A 234 -12.21 -28.14 15.36
N THR A 235 -11.18 -28.65 16.02
CA THR A 235 -11.13 -29.98 16.62
C THR A 235 -10.76 -29.89 18.09
N ASP A 236 -10.83 -30.99 18.84
CA ASP A 236 -10.42 -31.03 20.24
C ASP A 236 -8.91 -30.78 20.41
N GLU A 237 -8.09 -31.15 19.40
CA GLU A 237 -6.64 -31.03 19.41
C GLU A 237 -6.10 -29.76 18.71
N GLY A 238 -7.00 -28.90 18.18
CA GLY A 238 -6.59 -27.68 17.47
C GLY A 238 -7.48 -27.39 16.27
N TRP A 239 -6.90 -27.38 15.07
CA TRP A 239 -7.57 -27.01 13.82
C TRP A 239 -7.26 -27.96 12.68
N GLN A 240 -8.19 -28.18 11.80
CA GLN A 240 -7.98 -28.83 10.50
C GLN A 240 -8.08 -27.79 9.38
N VAL A 241 -7.13 -27.86 8.43
CA VAL A 241 -7.14 -27.09 7.17
C VAL A 241 -7.16 -28.12 6.03
N ASP A 242 -8.27 -28.21 5.29
CA ASP A 242 -8.49 -29.24 4.24
C ASP A 242 -8.11 -30.66 4.74
N ASN A 243 -8.59 -31.07 5.92
CA ASN A 243 -8.32 -32.34 6.60
C ASN A 243 -6.88 -32.54 7.11
N GLU A 244 -5.99 -31.56 7.04
CA GLU A 244 -4.67 -31.62 7.67
C GLU A 244 -4.70 -30.95 9.06
N PRO A 245 -4.13 -31.61 10.12
CA PRO A 245 -4.12 -31.05 11.47
C PRO A 245 -3.07 -29.98 11.67
N PHE A 246 -3.43 -28.90 12.40
CA PHE A 246 -2.56 -27.80 12.81
C PHE A 246 -2.90 -27.35 14.24
N ASP A 247 -1.89 -26.89 14.97
CA ASP A 247 -2.06 -26.36 16.32
C ASP A 247 -2.73 -24.99 16.29
N ARG A 248 -2.36 -24.16 15.30
CA ARG A 248 -2.94 -22.82 15.08
C ARG A 248 -3.06 -22.50 13.59
N VAL A 249 -4.00 -21.59 13.30
CA VAL A 249 -4.26 -21.12 11.91
C VAL A 249 -4.25 -19.60 11.90
N VAL A 250 -3.57 -19.01 10.90
CA VAL A 250 -3.63 -17.59 10.58
C VAL A 250 -4.20 -17.42 9.18
N ILE A 251 -5.35 -16.72 9.08
CA ILE A 251 -6.00 -16.41 7.81
C ILE A 251 -5.42 -15.08 7.30
N ALA A 252 -4.57 -15.15 6.27
CA ALA A 252 -3.89 -14.02 5.64
C ALA A 252 -4.47 -13.67 4.26
N GLY A 253 -5.67 -14.14 3.97
CA GLY A 253 -6.40 -13.86 2.75
C GLY A 253 -7.14 -12.53 2.78
N ALA A 254 -7.79 -12.18 1.67
CA ALA A 254 -8.67 -11.03 1.61
C ALA A 254 -9.88 -11.20 2.56
N PRO A 255 -10.51 -10.10 3.04
CA PRO A 255 -11.58 -10.19 4.04
C PRO A 255 -12.77 -11.06 3.61
N TRP A 256 -13.14 -11.05 2.33
CA TRP A 256 -14.19 -11.93 1.80
C TRP A 256 -13.82 -13.42 1.76
N ASP A 257 -12.52 -13.75 1.52
CA ASP A 257 -12.05 -15.14 1.58
C ASP A 257 -11.93 -15.60 3.04
N ALA A 258 -11.48 -14.74 3.95
CA ALA A 258 -11.48 -14.99 5.38
C ALA A 258 -12.91 -15.21 5.90
N ALA A 259 -13.86 -14.35 5.55
CA ALA A 259 -15.27 -14.50 5.91
C ALA A 259 -15.87 -15.81 5.39
N ARG A 260 -15.52 -16.23 4.16
CA ARG A 260 -15.96 -17.52 3.59
C ARG A 260 -15.45 -18.71 4.43
N LEU A 261 -14.19 -18.68 4.82
CA LEU A 261 -13.61 -19.75 5.67
C LEU A 261 -14.23 -19.76 7.06
N LEU A 262 -14.47 -18.60 7.67
CA LEU A 262 -15.08 -18.48 9.01
C LEU A 262 -16.52 -18.99 9.02
N ARG A 263 -17.31 -18.72 7.99
CA ARG A 263 -18.68 -19.24 7.88
C ARG A 263 -18.73 -20.77 7.84
N SER A 264 -17.66 -21.42 7.37
CA SER A 264 -17.53 -22.89 7.36
C SER A 264 -16.87 -23.48 8.60
N ALA A 265 -16.26 -22.66 9.44
CA ALA A 265 -15.42 -23.10 10.57
C ALA A 265 -16.22 -23.56 11.81
N GLY A 266 -17.52 -23.24 11.89
CA GLY A 266 -18.33 -23.56 13.06
C GLY A 266 -17.96 -22.76 14.33
N VAL A 267 -17.37 -21.57 14.18
CA VAL A 267 -17.00 -20.69 15.30
C VAL A 267 -17.88 -19.44 15.34
N ALA A 268 -18.17 -18.95 16.53
CA ALA A 268 -18.88 -17.69 16.72
C ALA A 268 -17.96 -16.52 16.33
N ALA A 269 -18.24 -15.87 15.19
CA ALA A 269 -17.45 -14.79 14.65
C ALA A 269 -18.32 -13.66 14.04
N ASP A 270 -19.55 -13.50 14.50
CA ASP A 270 -20.55 -12.59 13.90
C ASP A 270 -20.06 -11.14 13.85
N ALA A 271 -19.47 -10.63 14.92
CA ALA A 271 -18.92 -9.28 14.95
C ALA A 271 -17.77 -9.11 13.97
N TRP A 272 -16.90 -10.11 13.85
CA TRP A 272 -15.79 -10.12 12.89
C TRP A 272 -16.31 -10.13 11.45
N LEU A 273 -17.29 -10.99 11.16
CA LEU A 273 -17.94 -11.10 9.87
C LEU A 273 -18.63 -9.80 9.47
N ALA A 274 -19.39 -9.20 10.40
CA ALA A 274 -20.07 -7.92 10.17
C ALA A 274 -19.07 -6.80 9.83
N ALA A 275 -17.95 -6.70 10.55
CA ALA A 275 -16.90 -5.72 10.27
C ALA A 275 -16.21 -5.98 8.92
N ALA A 276 -15.96 -7.23 8.58
CA ALA A 276 -15.36 -7.60 7.28
C ALA A 276 -16.30 -7.33 6.10
N ASP A 277 -17.57 -7.64 6.24
CA ASP A 277 -18.59 -7.43 5.19
C ASP A 277 -18.94 -5.93 5.00
N ALA A 278 -18.69 -5.08 6.01
CA ALA A 278 -18.89 -3.63 5.92
C ALA A 278 -17.80 -2.90 5.11
N LEU A 279 -16.65 -3.54 4.86
CA LEU A 279 -15.55 -2.94 4.12
C LEU A 279 -15.95 -2.71 2.65
N ARG A 280 -15.85 -1.47 2.19
CA ARG A 280 -16.04 -1.09 0.79
C ARG A 280 -14.68 -0.90 0.15
N PHE A 281 -14.55 -1.28 -1.13
CA PHE A 281 -13.25 -1.28 -1.81
C PHE A 281 -13.23 -0.28 -2.95
N GLU A 282 -12.07 0.36 -3.10
CA GLU A 282 -11.74 1.28 -4.17
C GLU A 282 -10.74 0.64 -5.15
N ALA A 283 -10.93 0.92 -6.43
CA ALA A 283 -10.05 0.41 -7.46
C ALA A 283 -8.85 1.32 -7.70
N ILE A 284 -7.73 0.73 -8.16
CA ILE A 284 -6.60 1.45 -8.72
C ILE A 284 -6.34 0.90 -10.13
N ALA A 285 -6.18 1.80 -11.09
CA ALA A 285 -5.75 1.46 -12.42
C ALA A 285 -4.30 1.91 -12.64
N THR A 286 -3.49 1.04 -13.25
CA THR A 286 -2.16 1.37 -13.75
C THR A 286 -2.13 1.11 -15.24
N LEU A 287 -1.83 2.16 -16.02
CA LEU A 287 -1.72 2.08 -17.46
C LEU A 287 -0.23 2.13 -17.83
N TYR A 288 0.27 1.04 -18.38
CA TYR A 288 1.60 0.98 -18.95
C TYR A 288 1.55 1.44 -20.38
N ALA A 289 2.37 2.46 -20.71
CA ALA A 289 2.40 3.06 -22.04
C ALA A 289 3.83 3.12 -22.54
N ASP A 290 4.05 2.66 -23.77
CA ASP A 290 5.34 2.68 -24.49
C ASP A 290 5.42 3.84 -25.45
N GLY A 291 6.65 4.19 -25.89
CA GLY A 291 6.93 5.28 -26.82
C GLY A 291 7.23 6.62 -26.15
N ALA A 292 7.53 6.61 -24.84
CA ALA A 292 7.87 7.81 -24.09
C ALA A 292 9.28 8.30 -24.35
N SER A 293 9.45 9.63 -24.34
CA SER A 293 10.74 10.25 -24.02
C SER A 293 10.95 10.24 -22.52
N ALA A 294 12.22 10.26 -22.07
CA ALA A 294 12.56 10.29 -20.65
C ALA A 294 11.87 11.47 -19.94
N LEU A 295 11.30 11.20 -18.77
CA LEU A 295 10.74 12.25 -17.91
C LEU A 295 11.86 13.01 -17.18
N ALA A 296 11.55 14.20 -16.68
CA ALA A 296 12.49 15.01 -15.89
C ALA A 296 12.90 14.35 -14.57
N ALA A 297 12.12 13.39 -14.07
CA ALA A 297 12.37 12.63 -12.86
C ALA A 297 11.74 11.22 -12.98
N PRO A 298 12.22 10.24 -12.19
CA PRO A 298 11.64 8.88 -12.16
C PRO A 298 10.16 8.85 -11.82
N MET A 299 9.67 9.85 -11.10
CA MET A 299 8.27 10.05 -10.75
C MET A 299 7.91 11.52 -10.92
N VAL A 300 6.79 11.81 -11.58
CA VAL A 300 6.26 13.15 -11.78
C VAL A 300 4.79 13.17 -11.35
N ALA A 301 4.41 14.17 -10.56
CA ALA A 301 3.02 14.40 -10.20
C ALA A 301 2.26 15.00 -11.40
N LEU A 302 1.00 14.61 -11.55
CA LEU A 302 0.09 15.11 -12.57
C LEU A 302 -1.07 15.86 -11.94
N ARG A 303 -1.52 16.91 -12.57
CA ARG A 303 -2.73 17.63 -12.17
C ARG A 303 -3.94 16.81 -12.55
N SER A 304 -4.58 16.22 -11.55
CA SER A 304 -5.76 15.38 -11.75
C SER A 304 -7.06 16.19 -11.64
N GLY A 305 -8.09 15.71 -12.34
CA GLY A 305 -9.40 16.35 -12.39
C GLY A 305 -10.29 15.76 -13.48
N PRO A 306 -11.44 16.39 -13.78
CA PRO A 306 -12.32 15.94 -14.85
C PRO A 306 -11.58 15.81 -16.18
N GLY A 307 -11.60 14.62 -16.78
CA GLY A 307 -10.91 14.31 -18.04
C GLY A 307 -9.38 14.12 -17.95
N ALA A 308 -8.78 14.29 -16.75
CA ALA A 308 -7.37 14.11 -16.47
C ALA A 308 -7.19 13.24 -15.20
N PRO A 309 -7.45 11.92 -15.26
CA PRO A 309 -7.64 11.09 -14.07
C PRO A 309 -6.33 10.66 -13.38
N ALA A 310 -5.18 10.68 -14.07
CA ALA A 310 -3.93 10.19 -13.49
C ALA A 310 -3.33 11.18 -12.50
N GLN A 311 -2.84 10.66 -11.35
CA GLN A 311 -2.16 11.45 -10.32
C GLN A 311 -0.64 11.44 -10.49
N PHE A 312 -0.08 10.35 -11.01
CA PHE A 312 1.37 10.17 -11.15
C PHE A 312 1.75 9.46 -12.42
N ALA A 313 2.91 9.84 -12.95
CA ALA A 313 3.62 9.14 -14.01
C ALA A 313 4.98 8.66 -13.49
N PHE A 314 5.32 7.39 -13.76
CA PHE A 314 6.59 6.78 -13.40
C PHE A 314 7.35 6.40 -14.68
N ASP A 315 8.57 6.88 -14.80
CA ASP A 315 9.49 6.49 -15.88
C ASP A 315 10.20 5.19 -15.49
N ARG A 316 9.73 4.09 -16.06
CA ARG A 316 10.29 2.76 -15.77
C ARG A 316 11.73 2.63 -16.19
N GLY A 317 12.17 3.33 -17.24
CA GLY A 317 13.56 3.35 -17.69
C GLY A 317 14.52 3.94 -16.66
N GLN A 318 14.07 4.89 -15.85
CA GLN A 318 14.84 5.44 -14.73
C GLN A 318 14.76 4.58 -13.45
N LEU A 319 13.91 3.55 -13.45
CA LEU A 319 13.67 2.62 -12.31
C LEU A 319 14.14 1.19 -12.65
N ALA A 320 15.19 1.05 -13.48
CA ALA A 320 15.74 -0.21 -13.96
C ALA A 320 14.76 -1.09 -14.77
N GLY A 321 13.70 -0.49 -15.30
CA GLY A 321 12.79 -1.11 -16.27
C GLY A 321 13.14 -0.73 -17.72
N PRO A 322 12.27 -1.09 -18.69
CA PRO A 322 12.48 -0.75 -20.09
C PRO A 322 12.46 0.76 -20.35
N HIS A 323 13.41 1.24 -21.15
CA HIS A 323 13.39 2.62 -21.63
C HIS A 323 12.16 2.89 -22.49
N GLY A 324 11.58 4.08 -22.35
CA GLY A 324 10.39 4.49 -23.11
C GLY A 324 9.08 3.96 -22.53
N LEU A 325 9.10 3.20 -21.42
CA LEU A 325 7.91 2.70 -20.75
C LEU A 325 7.54 3.61 -19.57
N LEU A 326 6.31 4.13 -19.57
CA LEU A 326 5.73 4.83 -18.44
C LEU A 326 4.67 3.95 -17.74
N ALA A 327 4.57 4.09 -16.44
CA ALA A 327 3.41 3.63 -15.66
C ALA A 327 2.63 4.86 -15.17
N LEU A 328 1.36 4.99 -15.62
CA LEU A 328 0.47 6.09 -15.23
C LEU A 328 -0.57 5.54 -14.26
N VAL A 329 -0.68 6.15 -13.08
CA VAL A 329 -1.51 5.65 -11.98
C VAL A 329 -2.76 6.48 -11.83
N VAL A 330 -3.91 5.79 -11.78
CA VAL A 330 -5.23 6.36 -11.54
C VAL A 330 -5.80 5.69 -10.29
N SER A 331 -5.85 6.43 -9.20
CA SER A 331 -6.44 6.00 -7.92
C SER A 331 -7.92 6.29 -7.87
N ALA A 332 -8.67 5.55 -7.03
CA ALA A 332 -10.12 5.67 -6.84
C ALA A 332 -10.88 5.70 -8.18
N SER A 333 -10.53 4.76 -9.08
CA SER A 333 -11.03 4.75 -10.47
C SER A 333 -12.24 3.82 -10.61
N ASP A 334 -13.35 4.38 -11.09
CA ASP A 334 -14.60 3.67 -11.41
C ASP A 334 -14.87 3.63 -12.93
N GLN A 335 -13.99 4.22 -13.75
CA GLN A 335 -14.23 4.39 -15.19
C GLN A 335 -13.86 3.15 -16.01
N PRO A 336 -14.54 2.93 -17.17
CA PRO A 336 -14.15 1.89 -18.12
C PRO A 336 -12.72 2.07 -18.65
N ARG A 337 -12.03 0.95 -18.92
CA ARG A 337 -10.61 0.93 -19.35
C ARG A 337 -10.34 1.78 -20.58
N GLU A 338 -11.23 1.76 -21.56
CA GLU A 338 -11.11 2.50 -22.82
C GLU A 338 -11.23 4.01 -22.61
N VAL A 339 -12.08 4.43 -21.68
CA VAL A 339 -12.24 5.84 -21.29
C VAL A 339 -10.99 6.31 -20.58
N LEU A 340 -10.51 5.55 -19.60
CA LEU A 340 -9.27 5.83 -18.88
C LEU A 340 -8.07 5.94 -19.83
N ALA A 341 -7.93 4.99 -20.77
CA ALA A 341 -6.82 5.00 -21.71
C ALA A 341 -6.79 6.28 -22.55
N ARG A 342 -7.93 6.71 -23.08
CA ARG A 342 -8.01 7.95 -23.87
C ARG A 342 -7.68 9.17 -23.02
N GLN A 343 -8.27 9.28 -21.82
CA GLN A 343 -8.06 10.43 -20.94
C GLN A 343 -6.62 10.52 -20.45
N VAL A 344 -6.02 9.40 -20.06
CA VAL A 344 -4.63 9.33 -19.57
C VAL A 344 -3.64 9.68 -20.68
N LEU A 345 -3.86 9.20 -21.92
CA LEU A 345 -3.02 9.57 -23.07
C LEU A 345 -3.13 11.07 -23.40
N ALA A 346 -4.35 11.62 -23.38
CA ALA A 346 -4.57 13.06 -23.58
C ALA A 346 -3.91 13.88 -22.46
N GLN A 347 -4.02 13.46 -21.22
CA GLN A 347 -3.38 14.11 -20.07
C GLN A 347 -1.84 14.04 -20.18
N ALA A 348 -1.26 12.91 -20.57
CA ALA A 348 0.17 12.76 -20.72
C ALA A 348 0.69 13.63 -21.88
N ALA A 349 -0.04 13.74 -22.98
CA ALA A 349 0.29 14.64 -24.08
C ALA A 349 0.27 16.11 -23.63
N ALA A 350 -0.77 16.52 -22.92
CA ALA A 350 -0.94 17.92 -22.48
C ALA A 350 0.06 18.31 -21.37
N GLN A 351 0.29 17.44 -20.36
CA GLN A 351 1.06 17.82 -19.18
C GLN A 351 2.53 17.38 -19.25
N LEU A 352 2.85 16.30 -19.97
CA LEU A 352 4.22 15.75 -20.07
C LEU A 352 4.82 15.94 -21.47
N GLY A 353 4.06 16.46 -22.45
CA GLY A 353 4.52 16.53 -23.86
C GLY A 353 4.65 15.15 -24.54
N GLN A 354 4.10 14.10 -23.97
CA GLN A 354 4.23 12.72 -24.43
C GLN A 354 3.16 12.40 -25.48
N THR A 355 3.37 12.78 -26.74
CA THR A 355 2.36 12.65 -27.81
C THR A 355 2.41 11.30 -28.56
N ARG A 356 3.42 10.45 -28.33
CA ARG A 356 3.64 9.19 -29.04
C ARG A 356 3.30 7.95 -28.22
N LEU A 357 2.72 8.13 -27.03
CA LEU A 357 2.42 7.01 -26.14
C LEU A 357 1.39 6.07 -26.75
N ARG A 358 1.62 4.78 -26.53
CA ARG A 358 0.68 3.70 -26.83
C ARG A 358 0.50 2.85 -25.57
N ILE A 359 -0.74 2.60 -25.17
CA ILE A 359 -1.01 1.68 -24.05
C ILE A 359 -0.63 0.26 -24.47
N VAL A 360 0.26 -0.35 -23.71
CA VAL A 360 0.70 -1.75 -23.89
C VAL A 360 0.00 -2.69 -22.89
N GLN A 361 -0.37 -2.19 -21.72
CA GLN A 361 -1.09 -2.95 -20.69
C GLN A 361 -1.91 -2.00 -19.82
N THR A 362 -3.14 -2.39 -19.51
CA THR A 362 -3.97 -1.76 -18.48
C THR A 362 -4.27 -2.78 -17.40
N VAL A 363 -3.79 -2.51 -16.19
CA VAL A 363 -4.06 -3.31 -15.00
C VAL A 363 -5.06 -2.57 -14.14
N VAL A 364 -6.15 -3.22 -13.76
CA VAL A 364 -7.15 -2.66 -12.85
C VAL A 364 -7.32 -3.63 -11.69
N GLU A 365 -6.81 -3.24 -10.52
CA GLU A 365 -7.11 -3.94 -9.28
C GLU A 365 -8.39 -3.35 -8.69
N LYS A 366 -9.50 -4.06 -8.87
CA LYS A 366 -10.84 -3.58 -8.48
C LYS A 366 -11.02 -3.44 -6.97
N ARG A 367 -10.25 -4.19 -6.19
CA ARG A 367 -10.28 -4.18 -4.73
C ARG A 367 -8.88 -3.87 -4.19
N ALA A 368 -8.31 -2.76 -4.68
CA ALA A 368 -6.94 -2.37 -4.36
C ALA A 368 -6.77 -2.05 -2.89
N THR A 369 -7.66 -1.22 -2.35
CA THR A 369 -7.72 -0.85 -0.93
C THR A 369 -9.17 -0.77 -0.49
N PHE A 370 -9.43 -0.90 0.79
CA PHE A 370 -10.74 -0.50 1.30
C PHE A 370 -10.77 1.02 1.52
N ALA A 371 -11.96 1.62 1.43
CA ALA A 371 -12.17 3.04 1.67
C ALA A 371 -11.97 3.35 3.17
N CYS A 372 -10.96 4.15 3.48
CA CYS A 372 -10.63 4.59 4.83
C CYS A 372 -11.54 5.74 5.28
N THR A 373 -12.81 5.44 5.57
CA THR A 373 -13.79 6.43 6.00
C THR A 373 -13.71 6.73 7.50
N PRO A 374 -14.21 7.90 7.96
CA PRO A 374 -14.31 8.20 9.38
C PRO A 374 -15.14 7.16 10.13
N GLY A 375 -14.69 6.79 11.34
CA GLY A 375 -15.42 5.86 12.22
C GLY A 375 -15.50 4.42 11.70
N LEU A 376 -14.75 4.03 10.68
CA LEU A 376 -14.77 2.67 10.13
C LEU A 376 -14.29 1.65 11.16
N ALA A 377 -15.20 0.77 11.61
CA ALA A 377 -14.85 -0.39 12.41
C ALA A 377 -14.17 -1.45 11.52
N ARG A 378 -13.00 -1.93 11.95
CA ARG A 378 -12.24 -2.96 11.23
C ARG A 378 -12.16 -4.24 12.05
N PRO A 379 -12.07 -5.43 11.39
CA PRO A 379 -12.00 -6.70 12.10
C PRO A 379 -10.75 -6.79 12.99
N ALA A 380 -10.90 -7.41 14.16
CA ALA A 380 -9.78 -7.69 15.06
C ALA A 380 -8.88 -8.82 14.54
N MET A 381 -7.62 -8.86 15.00
CA MET A 381 -6.67 -9.92 14.65
C MET A 381 -7.13 -11.29 15.20
N GLN A 382 -7.47 -11.39 16.47
CA GLN A 382 -7.91 -12.64 17.08
C GLN A 382 -9.38 -12.93 16.75
N ILE A 383 -9.66 -14.15 16.35
CA ILE A 383 -11.01 -14.59 15.96
C ILE A 383 -11.55 -15.58 16.98
N ALA A 384 -10.76 -16.61 17.30
CA ALA A 384 -11.11 -17.67 18.24
C ALA A 384 -9.81 -18.28 18.84
N PRO A 385 -9.90 -19.10 19.90
CA PRO A 385 -8.74 -19.81 20.40
C PRO A 385 -8.04 -20.62 19.31
N GLY A 386 -6.74 -20.31 19.07
CA GLY A 386 -5.93 -20.93 18.01
C GLY A 386 -6.20 -20.43 16.59
N LEU A 387 -7.08 -19.45 16.40
CA LEU A 387 -7.41 -18.86 15.09
C LEU A 387 -7.25 -17.34 15.12
N ALA A 388 -6.46 -16.81 14.21
CA ALA A 388 -6.26 -15.39 14.00
C ALA A 388 -6.34 -15.04 12.50
N ALA A 389 -6.42 -13.75 12.20
CA ALA A 389 -6.24 -13.22 10.84
C ALA A 389 -5.06 -12.24 10.81
N CYS A 390 -4.49 -12.01 9.62
CA CYS A 390 -3.60 -10.89 9.34
C CYS A 390 -3.88 -10.30 7.95
N GLY A 391 -3.69 -8.99 7.84
CA GLY A 391 -3.97 -8.25 6.61
C GLY A 391 -4.05 -6.75 6.87
N ASP A 392 -3.91 -5.95 5.82
CA ASP A 392 -3.98 -4.49 5.86
C ASP A 392 -5.36 -3.93 6.26
N TYR A 393 -6.38 -4.79 6.24
CA TYR A 393 -7.77 -4.44 6.57
C TYR A 393 -8.12 -4.63 8.06
N LEU A 394 -7.26 -5.28 8.84
CA LEU A 394 -7.49 -5.45 10.26
C LEU A 394 -7.28 -4.16 11.04
N ASP A 395 -7.80 -4.11 12.26
CA ASP A 395 -7.58 -2.97 13.14
C ASP A 395 -6.08 -2.76 13.39
N GLY A 396 -5.64 -1.51 13.27
CA GLY A 396 -4.23 -1.17 13.35
C GLY A 396 -3.92 0.22 12.77
N PRO A 397 -2.70 0.72 12.96
CA PRO A 397 -2.36 2.14 12.71
C PRO A 397 -2.23 2.53 11.23
N TYR A 398 -1.95 1.60 10.32
CA TYR A 398 -1.65 1.87 8.91
C TYR A 398 -2.61 1.12 7.96
N PRO A 399 -3.92 1.48 7.96
CA PRO A 399 -4.92 0.80 7.15
C PRO A 399 -4.58 0.86 5.66
N ALA A 400 -4.90 -0.20 4.94
CA ALA A 400 -4.78 -0.32 3.48
C ALA A 400 -3.36 -0.04 2.92
N THR A 401 -2.29 -0.29 3.71
CA THR A 401 -0.90 -0.09 3.30
C THR A 401 -0.07 -1.38 3.40
N LEU A 402 1.08 -1.41 2.69
CA LEU A 402 2.05 -2.51 2.85
C LEU A 402 2.58 -2.60 4.28
N GLU A 403 2.83 -1.45 4.92
CA GLU A 403 3.26 -1.42 6.32
C GLU A 403 2.21 -2.02 7.26
N GLY A 404 0.94 -1.66 7.07
CA GLY A 404 -0.16 -2.25 7.85
C GLY A 404 -0.30 -3.74 7.63
N ALA A 405 -0.13 -4.22 6.39
CA ALA A 405 -0.12 -5.63 6.07
C ALA A 405 1.03 -6.38 6.78
N VAL A 406 2.25 -5.86 6.69
CA VAL A 406 3.44 -6.46 7.32
C VAL A 406 3.28 -6.47 8.84
N ARG A 407 2.96 -5.34 9.47
CA ARG A 407 2.77 -5.24 10.94
C ARG A 407 1.73 -6.22 11.43
N SER A 408 0.59 -6.28 10.76
CA SER A 408 -0.46 -7.26 11.09
C SER A 408 0.04 -8.71 11.02
N GLY A 409 0.93 -9.04 10.06
CA GLY A 409 1.58 -10.35 9.99
C GLY A 409 2.56 -10.61 11.13
N LEU A 410 3.35 -9.60 11.52
CA LEU A 410 4.27 -9.66 12.67
C LEU A 410 3.50 -9.82 13.99
N ASP A 411 2.42 -9.06 14.18
CA ASP A 411 1.55 -9.16 15.37
C ASP A 411 0.93 -10.56 15.47
N ALA A 412 0.48 -11.13 14.35
CA ALA A 412 -0.03 -12.50 14.31
C ALA A 412 1.04 -13.55 14.68
N ALA A 413 2.29 -13.35 14.24
CA ALA A 413 3.41 -14.21 14.62
C ALA A 413 3.74 -14.07 16.12
N GLN A 414 3.71 -12.85 16.65
CA GLN A 414 3.90 -12.60 18.08
C GLN A 414 2.79 -13.25 18.92
N TRP A 415 1.54 -13.20 18.46
CA TRP A 415 0.42 -13.90 19.10
C TRP A 415 0.59 -15.43 19.13
N ILE A 416 1.22 -16.02 18.09
CA ILE A 416 1.59 -17.45 18.12
C ILE A 416 2.59 -17.72 19.24
N GLY A 417 3.46 -16.79 19.56
CA GLY A 417 4.45 -16.88 20.61
C GLY A 417 5.69 -17.72 20.22
N PRO A 418 6.67 -17.84 21.12
CA PRO A 418 7.88 -18.64 20.88
C PRO A 418 7.56 -20.15 20.89
N CYS A 419 8.41 -20.92 20.21
CA CYS A 419 8.40 -22.38 20.35
C CYS A 419 9.00 -22.71 21.71
N GLY A 420 8.18 -23.26 22.62
CA GLY A 420 8.63 -23.75 23.93
C GLY A 420 9.58 -24.97 23.79
#